data_92a3004a920a9939a77442baf9145d7d
#
_entry.id   92a3004a920a9939a77442baf9145d7d
#
_cell.length_a   1.000
_cell.length_b   1.000
_cell.length_c   1.000
_cell.angle_alpha   90.00
_cell.angle_beta   90.00
_cell.angle_gamma   90.00
#
_symmetry.space_group_name_H-M   'P 1'
#
loop_
_entity.id
_entity.type
_entity.pdbx_description
1 polymer ?
#
loop_
_entity_poly.entity_id
_entity_poly.type
_entity_poly.pdbx_seq_one_letter_code
_entity_poly.pdbx_strand_id
1 'polypeptide(L)'
;SWTNESGIFSFTKDEGWTYDEDTAFPVDEEKIKDLLEQFESFAAAFTIDEVENYAQYGLDEPVCTISITAGEMNYSIKLGDFSKMDEQRYLSIGDGKVYLVAHDPLDEFDAVLRDLILDDTIPDFDTAEQITFSGSESYTIIRDENGKSICEDDIYFTEEQPLDTSNVESLLRTIQSLRLTDYVSYHVSEEELVTFGLDDPELTTTVEYCTMDSDGNSEESGTLVLHLSRNPEELAAYEQAVEKEEDDLPEVPC
;
A
#
# COMPACT_ATOMS: atom_id res chain seq x y z
N SER A 1 -18.95 9.13 -1.48
CA SER A 1 -18.05 10.19 -0.98
C SER A 1 -18.19 10.36 0.52
N TRP A 2 -17.15 10.85 1.14
CA TRP A 2 -17.18 11.31 2.52
C TRP A 2 -16.32 12.56 2.71
N THR A 3 -16.62 13.29 3.78
CA THR A 3 -15.88 14.48 4.20
C THR A 3 -15.53 14.31 5.68
N ASN A 4 -14.26 14.34 6.01
CA ASN A 4 -13.73 14.33 7.37
C ASN A 4 -12.77 15.52 7.57
N GLU A 5 -12.03 15.57 8.67
CA GLU A 5 -11.07 16.65 8.95
C GLU A 5 -9.90 16.70 7.94
N SER A 6 -9.58 15.57 7.30
CA SER A 6 -8.48 15.44 6.34
C SER A 6 -8.87 15.88 4.92
N GLY A 7 -10.15 15.95 4.58
CA GLY A 7 -10.61 16.39 3.27
C GLY A 7 -11.93 15.81 2.80
N ILE A 8 -12.13 15.90 1.49
CA ILE A 8 -13.28 15.35 0.78
C ILE A 8 -12.77 14.25 -0.15
N PHE A 9 -13.33 13.06 -0.04
CA PHE A 9 -12.96 11.90 -0.86
C PHE A 9 -14.20 11.41 -1.61
N SER A 10 -14.13 11.40 -2.94
CA SER A 10 -15.25 11.01 -3.79
C SER A 10 -14.83 9.94 -4.78
N PHE A 11 -15.62 8.88 -4.85
CA PHE A 11 -15.36 7.72 -5.71
C PHE A 11 -16.63 7.37 -6.48
N THR A 12 -16.44 7.06 -7.75
CA THR A 12 -17.51 6.60 -8.64
C THR A 12 -17.23 5.17 -9.09
N LYS A 13 -18.26 4.33 -9.10
CA LYS A 13 -18.20 2.97 -9.63
C LYS A 13 -18.91 2.90 -10.97
N ASP A 14 -18.14 2.54 -12.01
CA ASP A 14 -18.67 2.16 -13.32
C ASP A 14 -18.27 0.71 -13.63
N GLU A 15 -17.24 0.44 -14.40
CA GLU A 15 -16.66 -0.91 -14.55
C GLU A 15 -15.86 -1.33 -13.32
N GLY A 16 -15.21 -0.36 -12.65
CA GLY A 16 -14.46 -0.45 -11.39
C GLY A 16 -14.64 0.82 -10.58
N TRP A 17 -14.02 0.89 -9.39
CA TRP A 17 -13.99 2.10 -8.59
C TRP A 17 -12.91 3.06 -9.08
N THR A 18 -13.25 4.33 -9.24
CA THR A 18 -12.33 5.41 -9.59
C THR A 18 -12.43 6.55 -8.59
N TYR A 19 -11.31 7.15 -8.26
CA TYR A 19 -11.27 8.40 -7.50
C TYR A 19 -11.62 9.57 -8.42
N ASP A 20 -12.61 10.38 -8.03
CA ASP A 20 -13.20 11.37 -8.94
C ASP A 20 -12.27 12.55 -9.26
N GLU A 21 -11.35 12.89 -8.35
CA GLU A 21 -10.38 13.98 -8.54
C GLU A 21 -9.17 13.54 -9.39
N ASP A 22 -8.84 12.24 -9.37
CA ASP A 22 -7.76 11.68 -10.18
C ASP A 22 -8.11 10.25 -10.60
N THR A 23 -8.60 10.09 -11.82
CA THR A 23 -9.01 8.77 -12.36
C THR A 23 -7.87 7.79 -12.60
N ALA A 24 -6.63 8.25 -12.47
CA ALA A 24 -5.45 7.40 -12.58
C ALA A 24 -4.97 6.87 -11.21
N PHE A 25 -5.55 7.35 -10.11
CA PHE A 25 -5.27 6.83 -8.78
C PHE A 25 -5.62 5.34 -8.71
N PRO A 26 -4.67 4.47 -8.33
CA PRO A 26 -4.92 3.02 -8.23
C PRO A 26 -5.74 2.70 -6.99
N VAL A 27 -7.06 2.65 -7.15
CA VAL A 27 -7.99 2.38 -6.05
C VAL A 27 -7.96 0.90 -5.66
N ASP A 28 -7.78 0.63 -4.38
CA ASP A 28 -8.05 -0.68 -3.81
C ASP A 28 -9.56 -0.88 -3.64
N GLU A 29 -10.15 -1.69 -4.52
CA GLU A 29 -11.60 -1.94 -4.53
C GLU A 29 -12.07 -2.71 -3.31
N GLU A 30 -11.21 -3.53 -2.68
CA GLU A 30 -11.57 -4.28 -1.46
C GLU A 30 -11.71 -3.32 -0.29
N LYS A 31 -10.81 -2.36 -0.15
CA LYS A 31 -10.90 -1.31 0.89
C LYS A 31 -12.18 -0.45 0.72
N ILE A 32 -12.53 -0.08 -0.51
CA ILE A 32 -13.81 0.62 -0.77
C ILE A 32 -15.02 -0.26 -0.41
N LYS A 33 -14.95 -1.55 -0.71
CA LYS A 33 -16.01 -2.49 -0.36
C LYS A 33 -16.17 -2.63 1.14
N ASP A 34 -15.08 -2.75 1.89
CA ASP A 34 -15.07 -2.83 3.36
C ASP A 34 -15.71 -1.59 3.99
N LEU A 35 -15.41 -0.39 3.47
CA LEU A 35 -16.08 0.85 3.88
C LEU A 35 -17.61 0.78 3.68
N LEU A 36 -18.07 0.19 2.60
CA LEU A 36 -19.51 0.07 2.30
C LEU A 36 -20.20 -1.02 3.12
N GLU A 37 -19.51 -2.11 3.43
CA GLU A 37 -20.03 -3.22 4.23
C GLU A 37 -20.42 -2.80 5.65
N GLN A 38 -19.83 -1.72 6.18
CA GLN A 38 -20.22 -1.12 7.47
C GLN A 38 -21.72 -0.80 7.52
N PHE A 39 -22.33 -0.49 6.37
CA PHE A 39 -23.75 -0.09 6.30
C PHE A 39 -24.71 -1.26 6.04
N GLU A 40 -24.23 -2.46 5.72
CA GLU A 40 -25.11 -3.61 5.48
C GLU A 40 -25.77 -4.13 6.76
N SER A 41 -25.12 -3.95 7.91
CA SER A 41 -25.59 -4.45 9.22
C SER A 41 -25.65 -3.38 10.31
N PHE A 42 -25.98 -2.16 9.93
CA PHE A 42 -25.96 -1.03 10.81
C PHE A 42 -27.06 -1.13 11.88
N ALA A 43 -26.68 -1.38 13.11
CA ALA A 43 -27.59 -1.51 14.24
C ALA A 43 -27.46 -0.30 15.21
N ALA A 44 -28.55 0.45 15.37
CA ALA A 44 -28.63 1.43 16.43
C ALA A 44 -28.82 0.75 17.78
N ALA A 45 -27.92 1.02 18.71
CA ALA A 45 -28.06 0.59 20.11
C ALA A 45 -29.17 1.38 20.82
N PHE A 46 -29.32 2.64 20.46
CA PHE A 46 -30.38 3.51 21.00
C PHE A 46 -30.83 4.52 19.92
N THR A 47 -32.11 4.93 19.99
CA THR A 47 -32.71 5.93 19.10
C THR A 47 -33.30 7.04 19.89
N ILE A 48 -33.02 8.29 19.53
CA ILE A 48 -33.63 9.50 20.07
C ILE A 48 -34.62 10.01 19.03
N ASP A 49 -35.90 9.88 19.33
CA ASP A 49 -36.96 10.45 18.54
C ASP A 49 -37.18 11.94 19.00
N GLU A 50 -37.80 12.76 18.25
CA GLU A 50 -38.14 14.15 18.61
C GLU A 50 -36.90 15.01 18.96
N VAL A 51 -35.93 15.09 18.03
CA VAL A 51 -34.71 15.87 18.22
C VAL A 51 -34.98 17.36 18.02
N GLU A 52 -34.89 18.15 19.10
CA GLU A 52 -35.07 19.61 19.04
C GLU A 52 -33.82 20.36 18.61
N ASN A 53 -32.64 19.83 18.98
CA ASN A 53 -31.36 20.49 18.72
C ASN A 53 -30.28 19.44 18.39
N TYR A 54 -29.80 19.43 17.13
CA TYR A 54 -28.75 18.55 16.67
C TYR A 54 -27.37 18.95 17.19
N ALA A 55 -27.13 20.23 17.54
CA ALA A 55 -25.86 20.72 18.07
C ALA A 55 -25.40 19.98 19.34
N GLN A 56 -26.34 19.56 20.20
CA GLN A 56 -26.01 18.83 21.42
C GLN A 56 -25.41 17.44 21.20
N TYR A 57 -25.45 16.96 19.96
CA TYR A 57 -24.91 15.67 19.52
C TYR A 57 -23.76 15.85 18.53
N GLY A 58 -23.30 17.10 18.30
CA GLY A 58 -22.27 17.40 17.29
C GLY A 58 -22.70 17.22 15.83
N LEU A 59 -24.02 17.18 15.56
CA LEU A 59 -24.57 16.85 14.23
C LEU A 59 -24.91 18.08 13.36
N ASP A 60 -24.79 19.29 13.89
CA ASP A 60 -24.82 20.55 13.12
C ASP A 60 -23.47 20.86 12.48
N GLU A 61 -22.34 20.46 13.12
CA GLU A 61 -20.99 20.46 12.61
C GLU A 61 -20.41 19.04 12.74
N PRO A 62 -20.85 18.09 11.89
CA PRO A 62 -20.46 16.69 12.03
C PRO A 62 -18.98 16.47 11.78
N VAL A 63 -18.34 15.57 12.53
CA VAL A 63 -16.94 15.20 12.37
C VAL A 63 -16.69 14.46 11.04
N CYS A 64 -17.72 13.78 10.54
CA CYS A 64 -17.71 13.18 9.22
C CYS A 64 -19.10 13.21 8.59
N THR A 65 -19.15 13.45 7.28
CA THR A 65 -20.39 13.33 6.50
C THR A 65 -20.14 12.35 5.36
N ILE A 66 -20.97 11.31 5.30
CA ILE A 66 -20.88 10.26 4.28
C ILE A 66 -22.07 10.37 3.36
N SER A 67 -21.84 10.37 2.04
CA SER A 67 -22.87 10.45 1.02
C SER A 67 -22.75 9.23 0.10
N ILE A 68 -23.83 8.46 -0.02
CA ILE A 68 -23.89 7.26 -0.85
C ILE A 68 -25.03 7.45 -1.87
N THR A 69 -24.70 7.29 -3.14
CA THR A 69 -25.67 7.26 -4.24
C THR A 69 -25.75 5.85 -4.80
N ALA A 70 -26.92 5.25 -4.79
CA ALA A 70 -27.19 3.93 -5.35
C ALA A 70 -28.39 3.99 -6.30
N GLY A 71 -28.13 4.09 -7.58
CA GLY A 71 -29.14 4.35 -8.59
C GLY A 71 -29.80 5.71 -8.40
N GLU A 72 -31.12 5.74 -8.16
CA GLU A 72 -31.86 6.98 -7.88
C GLU A 72 -31.93 7.35 -6.38
N MET A 73 -31.39 6.51 -5.51
CA MET A 73 -31.41 6.73 -4.06
C MET A 73 -30.15 7.43 -3.60
N ASN A 74 -30.35 8.45 -2.74
CA ASN A 74 -29.27 9.20 -2.12
C ASN A 74 -29.39 9.09 -0.60
N TYR A 75 -28.32 8.69 0.04
CA TYR A 75 -28.21 8.60 1.49
C TYR A 75 -27.19 9.62 1.98
N SER A 76 -27.49 10.29 3.08
CA SER A 76 -26.55 11.19 3.73
C SER A 76 -26.51 10.82 5.21
N ILE A 77 -25.34 10.44 5.67
CA ILE A 77 -25.08 10.00 7.03
C ILE A 77 -24.13 11.01 7.66
N LYS A 78 -24.51 11.55 8.81
CA LYS A 78 -23.69 12.48 9.58
C LYS A 78 -23.22 11.82 10.86
N LEU A 79 -21.93 11.84 11.11
CA LEU A 79 -21.32 11.38 12.35
C LEU A 79 -21.05 12.59 13.25
N GLY A 80 -21.63 12.58 14.42
CA GLY A 80 -21.48 13.61 15.43
C GLY A 80 -20.48 13.25 16.51
N ASP A 81 -20.71 13.75 17.74
CA ASP A 81 -19.84 13.51 18.88
C ASP A 81 -19.82 12.04 19.32
N PHE A 82 -18.72 11.65 19.95
CA PHE A 82 -18.60 10.35 20.60
C PHE A 82 -18.95 10.45 22.10
N SER A 83 -19.95 9.69 22.53
CA SER A 83 -20.34 9.59 23.94
C SER A 83 -19.35 8.69 24.69
N LYS A 84 -18.46 9.28 25.48
CA LYS A 84 -17.50 8.53 26.30
C LYS A 84 -18.15 7.70 27.39
N MET A 85 -19.39 8.06 27.79
CA MET A 85 -20.11 7.34 28.84
C MET A 85 -20.76 6.06 28.31
N ASP A 86 -21.24 6.09 27.09
CA ASP A 86 -21.92 4.98 26.44
C ASP A 86 -20.96 4.19 25.51
N GLU A 87 -19.78 4.75 25.24
CA GLU A 87 -18.81 4.23 24.24
C GLU A 87 -19.46 4.09 22.85
N GLN A 88 -20.23 5.09 22.44
CA GLN A 88 -21.05 5.08 21.22
C GLN A 88 -20.98 6.45 20.53
N ARG A 89 -21.13 6.44 19.21
CA ARG A 89 -21.18 7.67 18.41
C ARG A 89 -22.62 8.07 18.12
N TYR A 90 -22.88 9.37 18.17
CA TYR A 90 -24.12 9.94 17.66
C TYR A 90 -24.11 10.02 16.14
N LEU A 91 -25.21 9.64 15.52
CA LEU A 91 -25.36 9.55 14.07
C LEU A 91 -26.75 10.04 13.65
N SER A 92 -26.85 10.66 12.47
CA SER A 92 -28.12 11.01 11.83
C SER A 92 -28.10 10.59 10.35
N ILE A 93 -29.24 10.05 9.90
CA ILE A 93 -29.49 9.73 8.47
C ILE A 93 -30.46 10.71 7.81
N GLY A 94 -30.78 11.83 8.49
CA GLY A 94 -31.65 12.86 7.97
C GLY A 94 -33.17 12.58 8.10
N ASP A 95 -33.57 11.59 8.87
CA ASP A 95 -34.97 11.19 9.10
C ASP A 95 -35.63 11.85 10.30
N GLY A 96 -34.99 12.86 10.89
CA GLY A 96 -35.48 13.59 12.06
C GLY A 96 -35.07 12.98 13.40
N LYS A 97 -34.26 11.93 13.39
CA LYS A 97 -33.80 11.18 14.56
C LYS A 97 -32.31 11.28 14.76
N VAL A 98 -31.86 10.92 15.95
CA VAL A 98 -30.45 10.67 16.26
C VAL A 98 -30.31 9.26 16.80
N TYR A 99 -29.29 8.59 16.31
CA TYR A 99 -28.97 7.22 16.66
C TYR A 99 -27.66 7.19 17.45
N LEU A 100 -27.56 6.30 18.44
CA LEU A 100 -26.30 5.90 19.02
C LEU A 100 -25.91 4.54 18.46
N VAL A 101 -24.68 4.42 18.00
CA VAL A 101 -24.14 3.22 17.34
C VAL A 101 -22.93 2.72 18.11
N ALA A 102 -22.92 1.44 18.41
CA ALA A 102 -21.88 0.83 19.23
C ALA A 102 -20.58 0.58 18.42
N HIS A 103 -20.72 0.30 17.14
CA HIS A 103 -19.57 0.28 16.21
C HIS A 103 -19.43 1.68 15.64
N ASP A 104 -18.27 2.30 15.87
CA ASP A 104 -18.04 3.68 15.43
C ASP A 104 -17.64 3.70 13.95
N PRO A 105 -18.48 4.21 13.03
CA PRO A 105 -18.12 4.26 11.63
C PRO A 105 -16.93 5.18 11.33
N LEU A 106 -16.57 6.08 12.25
CA LEU A 106 -15.41 6.95 12.06
C LEU A 106 -14.10 6.16 12.08
N ASP A 107 -14.04 5.00 12.74
CA ASP A 107 -12.85 4.14 12.74
C ASP A 107 -12.42 3.77 11.32
N GLU A 108 -13.39 3.68 10.38
CA GLU A 108 -13.15 3.39 8.97
C GLU A 108 -13.15 4.67 8.11
N PHE A 109 -14.08 5.62 8.36
CA PHE A 109 -14.24 6.84 7.57
C PHE A 109 -13.32 8.00 8.00
N ASP A 110 -12.40 7.77 8.92
CA ASP A 110 -11.23 8.64 9.16
C ASP A 110 -10.12 8.41 8.13
N ALA A 111 -10.28 7.39 7.29
CA ALA A 111 -9.36 7.05 6.22
C ALA A 111 -9.05 8.25 5.31
N VAL A 112 -7.80 8.36 4.92
CA VAL A 112 -7.29 9.31 3.92
C VAL A 112 -7.07 8.59 2.58
N LEU A 113 -6.85 9.35 1.50
CA LEU A 113 -6.69 8.80 0.16
C LEU A 113 -5.59 7.71 0.09
N ARG A 114 -4.49 7.92 0.83
CA ARG A 114 -3.38 6.98 0.89
C ARG A 114 -3.77 5.59 1.42
N ASP A 115 -4.72 5.53 2.34
CA ASP A 115 -5.18 4.25 2.93
C ASP A 115 -5.96 3.41 1.92
N LEU A 116 -6.39 4.02 0.80
CA LEU A 116 -7.20 3.41 -0.24
C LEU A 116 -6.43 3.06 -1.51
N ILE A 117 -5.11 3.22 -1.48
CA ILE A 117 -4.27 2.84 -2.62
C ILE A 117 -4.16 1.32 -2.71
N LEU A 118 -4.21 0.82 -3.94
CA LEU A 118 -3.85 -0.56 -4.24
C LEU A 118 -2.33 -0.69 -4.17
N ASP A 119 -1.84 -1.39 -3.16
CA ASP A 119 -0.41 -1.57 -2.95
C ASP A 119 0.20 -2.48 -4.02
N ASP A 120 1.33 -2.06 -4.59
CA ASP A 120 2.18 -2.96 -5.35
C ASP A 120 2.73 -4.05 -4.44
N THR A 121 2.75 -5.27 -4.93
CA THR A 121 3.25 -6.42 -4.17
C THR A 121 4.44 -7.05 -4.87
N ILE A 122 5.40 -7.51 -4.08
CA ILE A 122 6.43 -8.41 -4.60
C ILE A 122 5.74 -9.75 -4.90
N PRO A 123 5.85 -10.27 -6.14
CA PRO A 123 5.22 -11.53 -6.49
C PRO A 123 5.76 -12.69 -5.64
N ASP A 124 4.88 -13.60 -5.26
CA ASP A 124 5.28 -14.86 -4.66
C ASP A 124 5.69 -15.83 -5.79
N PHE A 125 6.83 -16.48 -5.64
CA PHE A 125 7.35 -17.42 -6.62
C PHE A 125 8.13 -18.56 -5.95
N ASP A 126 8.17 -19.71 -6.58
CA ASP A 126 8.83 -20.90 -6.04
C ASP A 126 10.30 -20.95 -6.42
N THR A 127 10.64 -20.55 -7.64
CA THR A 127 12.02 -20.56 -8.13
C THR A 127 12.35 -19.36 -9.01
N ALA A 128 13.63 -19.00 -9.03
CA ALA A 128 14.18 -18.05 -10.01
C ALA A 128 15.05 -18.78 -11.02
N GLU A 129 14.77 -18.59 -12.30
CA GLU A 129 15.57 -19.13 -13.39
C GLU A 129 16.82 -18.28 -13.65
N GLN A 130 16.68 -16.96 -13.48
CA GLN A 130 17.76 -16.01 -13.64
C GLN A 130 17.59 -14.82 -12.70
N ILE A 131 18.72 -14.37 -12.14
CA ILE A 131 18.78 -13.13 -11.35
C ILE A 131 19.89 -12.27 -11.94
N THR A 132 19.56 -11.08 -12.41
CA THR A 132 20.52 -10.13 -12.97
C THR A 132 20.63 -8.92 -12.07
N PHE A 133 21.86 -8.57 -11.72
CA PHE A 133 22.22 -7.36 -11.00
C PHE A 133 22.91 -6.40 -11.97
N SER A 134 22.50 -5.13 -11.94
CA SER A 134 23.10 -4.04 -12.70
C SER A 134 23.26 -2.82 -11.81
N GLY A 135 24.46 -2.32 -11.67
CA GLY A 135 24.82 -1.20 -10.80
C GLY A 135 26.32 -0.97 -10.84
N SER A 136 26.92 -0.62 -9.68
CA SER A 136 28.38 -0.48 -9.55
C SER A 136 29.14 -1.75 -9.94
N GLU A 137 28.53 -2.91 -9.70
CA GLU A 137 28.96 -4.21 -10.20
C GLU A 137 27.78 -4.85 -10.93
N SER A 138 28.07 -5.58 -12.02
CA SER A 138 27.02 -6.25 -12.79
C SER A 138 27.37 -7.72 -12.97
N TYR A 139 26.42 -8.59 -12.62
CA TYR A 139 26.56 -10.03 -12.79
C TYR A 139 25.19 -10.69 -12.92
N THR A 140 25.20 -11.94 -13.42
CA THR A 140 23.99 -12.73 -13.57
C THR A 140 24.17 -14.08 -12.89
N ILE A 141 23.17 -14.48 -12.13
CA ILE A 141 23.04 -15.81 -11.53
C ILE A 141 22.04 -16.57 -12.39
N ILE A 142 22.37 -17.77 -12.80
CA ILE A 142 21.52 -18.65 -13.63
C ILE A 142 21.29 -19.96 -12.87
N ARG A 143 20.07 -20.46 -12.89
CA ARG A 143 19.73 -21.79 -12.42
C ARG A 143 20.02 -22.80 -13.50
N ASP A 144 20.83 -23.81 -13.19
CA ASP A 144 21.15 -24.93 -14.09
C ASP A 144 21.29 -26.23 -13.31
N GLU A 145 20.23 -27.02 -13.30
CA GLU A 145 20.21 -28.34 -12.64
C GLU A 145 21.19 -29.36 -13.24
N ASN A 146 21.70 -29.11 -14.44
CA ASN A 146 22.65 -29.95 -15.11
C ASN A 146 24.07 -29.38 -15.08
N GLY A 147 24.30 -28.27 -14.40
CA GLY A 147 25.58 -27.60 -14.26
C GLY A 147 26.62 -28.48 -13.58
N LYS A 148 27.88 -28.20 -13.80
CA LYS A 148 28.99 -28.91 -13.13
C LYS A 148 29.23 -28.30 -11.77
N SER A 149 28.54 -28.81 -10.77
CA SER A 149 28.72 -28.44 -9.37
C SER A 149 29.96 -29.12 -8.76
N ILE A 150 30.55 -28.48 -7.75
CA ILE A 150 31.52 -29.08 -6.85
C ILE A 150 30.81 -29.85 -5.73
N CYS A 151 29.62 -29.39 -5.36
CA CYS A 151 28.70 -30.05 -4.44
C CYS A 151 27.49 -30.56 -5.22
N GLU A 152 27.01 -31.76 -4.96
CA GLU A 152 25.89 -32.36 -5.72
C GLU A 152 24.56 -31.57 -5.66
N ASP A 153 24.48 -30.61 -4.74
CA ASP A 153 23.26 -29.84 -4.44
C ASP A 153 23.27 -28.39 -4.99
N ASP A 154 24.39 -27.96 -5.62
CA ASP A 154 24.46 -26.61 -6.17
C ASP A 154 23.76 -26.56 -7.54
N ILE A 155 22.75 -25.70 -7.64
CA ILE A 155 21.96 -25.49 -8.86
C ILE A 155 22.03 -24.06 -9.42
N TYR A 156 22.74 -23.17 -8.74
CA TYR A 156 22.93 -21.78 -9.17
C TYR A 156 24.39 -21.51 -9.56
N PHE A 157 24.59 -20.77 -10.63
CA PHE A 157 25.89 -20.51 -11.23
C PHE A 157 26.00 -19.04 -11.67
N THR A 158 27.23 -18.52 -11.63
CA THR A 158 27.63 -17.32 -12.33
C THR A 158 28.85 -17.62 -13.19
N GLU A 159 28.82 -17.33 -14.47
CA GLU A 159 29.94 -17.59 -15.43
C GLU A 159 30.60 -18.98 -15.28
N GLU A 160 29.83 -20.03 -15.16
CA GLU A 160 30.30 -21.41 -14.93
C GLU A 160 30.85 -21.70 -13.51
N GLN A 161 30.76 -20.72 -12.56
CA GLN A 161 31.16 -20.94 -11.17
C GLN A 161 29.96 -21.31 -10.35
N PRO A 162 29.98 -22.43 -9.62
CA PRO A 162 28.86 -22.79 -8.71
C PRO A 162 28.79 -21.82 -7.54
N LEU A 163 27.57 -21.52 -7.17
CA LEU A 163 27.24 -20.70 -6.00
C LEU A 163 26.58 -21.59 -4.94
N ASP A 164 26.78 -21.24 -3.68
CA ASP A 164 26.07 -21.85 -2.57
C ASP A 164 24.56 -21.61 -2.72
N THR A 165 23.83 -22.67 -3.05
CA THR A 165 22.39 -22.64 -3.28
C THR A 165 21.63 -22.05 -2.08
N SER A 166 22.05 -22.36 -0.85
CA SER A 166 21.38 -21.85 0.37
C SER A 166 21.50 -20.32 0.47
N ASN A 167 22.62 -19.75 0.04
CA ASN A 167 22.82 -18.29 0.03
C ASN A 167 21.95 -17.62 -1.04
N VAL A 168 21.85 -18.21 -2.24
CA VAL A 168 20.99 -17.68 -3.30
C VAL A 168 19.52 -17.77 -2.89
N GLU A 169 19.07 -18.88 -2.32
CA GLU A 169 17.71 -19.00 -1.78
C GLU A 169 17.42 -18.00 -0.65
N SER A 170 18.41 -17.73 0.21
CA SER A 170 18.28 -16.71 1.24
C SER A 170 18.11 -15.31 0.64
N LEU A 171 18.85 -14.99 -0.41
CA LEU A 171 18.69 -13.75 -1.16
C LEU A 171 17.29 -13.63 -1.78
N LEU A 172 16.80 -14.69 -2.42
CA LEU A 172 15.46 -14.73 -3.01
C LEU A 172 14.37 -14.54 -1.93
N ARG A 173 14.49 -15.19 -0.79
CA ARG A 173 13.57 -14.98 0.33
C ARG A 173 13.62 -13.54 0.86
N THR A 174 14.81 -12.93 0.87
CA THR A 174 14.94 -11.50 1.25
C THR A 174 14.17 -10.63 0.27
N ILE A 175 14.31 -10.85 -1.05
CA ILE A 175 13.56 -10.12 -2.07
C ILE A 175 12.05 -10.32 -1.88
N GLN A 176 11.57 -11.56 -1.72
CA GLN A 176 10.15 -11.86 -1.50
C GLN A 176 9.60 -11.27 -0.19
N SER A 177 10.47 -11.07 0.80
CA SER A 177 10.06 -10.48 2.09
C SER A 177 9.96 -8.97 2.07
N LEU A 178 10.38 -8.29 1.00
CA LEU A 178 10.23 -6.84 0.88
C LEU A 178 8.77 -6.44 1.02
N ARG A 179 8.55 -5.35 1.72
CA ARG A 179 7.23 -4.75 1.87
C ARG A 179 7.32 -3.30 1.44
N LEU A 180 6.45 -2.93 0.53
CA LEU A 180 6.27 -1.54 0.12
C LEU A 180 5.32 -0.91 1.15
N THR A 181 5.89 -0.19 2.13
CA THR A 181 5.14 0.33 3.28
C THR A 181 4.68 1.75 3.08
N ASP A 182 5.23 2.42 2.08
CA ASP A 182 4.99 3.85 1.86
C ASP A 182 5.03 4.23 0.38
N TYR A 183 4.00 4.95 -0.08
CA TYR A 183 3.96 5.53 -1.41
C TYR A 183 4.38 6.99 -1.36
N VAL A 184 5.44 7.34 -2.08
CA VAL A 184 5.86 8.74 -2.28
C VAL A 184 5.12 9.34 -3.47
N SER A 185 4.95 8.58 -4.54
CA SER A 185 4.18 8.95 -5.73
C SER A 185 3.63 7.69 -6.40
N TYR A 186 2.40 7.73 -6.89
CA TYR A 186 1.79 6.67 -7.70
C TYR A 186 1.78 7.01 -9.20
N HIS A 187 2.16 8.23 -9.56
CA HIS A 187 2.31 8.75 -10.91
C HIS A 187 3.66 9.45 -11.04
N VAL A 188 4.72 8.64 -11.13
CA VAL A 188 6.08 9.17 -11.16
C VAL A 188 6.35 9.85 -12.50
N SER A 189 6.64 11.15 -12.48
CA SER A 189 7.13 11.90 -13.61
C SER A 189 8.63 11.68 -13.82
N GLU A 190 9.15 12.01 -15.03
CA GLU A 190 10.59 11.96 -15.29
C GLU A 190 11.40 12.87 -14.33
N GLU A 191 10.84 13.98 -13.90
CA GLU A 191 11.49 14.91 -12.94
C GLU A 191 11.54 14.30 -11.53
N GLU A 192 10.50 13.59 -11.12
CA GLU A 192 10.46 12.88 -9.83
C GLU A 192 11.44 11.69 -9.82
N LEU A 193 11.57 10.94 -10.92
CA LEU A 193 12.57 9.88 -11.02
C LEU A 193 13.98 10.42 -10.76
N VAL A 194 14.33 11.58 -11.32
CA VAL A 194 15.62 12.27 -11.04
C VAL A 194 15.73 12.65 -9.56
N THR A 195 14.63 13.19 -8.99
CA THR A 195 14.62 13.61 -7.57
C THR A 195 14.86 12.44 -6.63
N PHE A 196 14.33 11.27 -6.95
CA PHE A 196 14.50 10.05 -6.16
C PHE A 196 15.75 9.23 -6.54
N GLY A 197 16.54 9.68 -7.55
CA GLY A 197 17.71 8.96 -8.06
C GLY A 197 17.36 7.66 -8.79
N LEU A 198 16.14 7.54 -9.29
CA LEU A 198 15.63 6.33 -9.99
C LEU A 198 15.70 6.44 -11.51
N ASP A 199 16.14 7.57 -12.06
CA ASP A 199 16.49 7.74 -13.48
C ASP A 199 17.80 7.03 -13.84
N ASP A 200 18.73 6.91 -12.87
CA ASP A 200 19.97 6.13 -12.94
C ASP A 200 20.19 5.38 -11.61
N PRO A 201 19.42 4.31 -11.35
CA PRO A 201 19.40 3.66 -10.04
C PRO A 201 20.75 3.04 -9.67
N GLU A 202 21.14 3.13 -8.40
CA GLU A 202 22.38 2.54 -7.87
C GLU A 202 22.43 1.03 -8.05
N LEU A 203 21.27 0.38 -8.01
CA LEU A 203 21.11 -1.04 -8.24
C LEU A 203 19.80 -1.35 -8.93
N THR A 204 19.86 -2.08 -10.04
CA THR A 204 18.71 -2.74 -10.63
C THR A 204 18.85 -4.25 -10.45
N THR A 205 17.84 -4.86 -9.84
CA THR A 205 17.75 -6.33 -9.71
C THR A 205 16.60 -6.82 -10.56
N THR A 206 16.88 -7.71 -11.51
CA THR A 206 15.87 -8.37 -12.34
C THR A 206 15.84 -9.85 -11.98
N VAL A 207 14.65 -10.35 -11.60
CA VAL A 207 14.43 -11.77 -11.28
C VAL A 207 13.46 -12.34 -12.30
N GLU A 208 13.94 -13.29 -13.12
CA GLU A 208 13.09 -14.13 -13.95
C GLU A 208 12.66 -15.33 -13.11
N TYR A 209 11.39 -15.43 -12.81
CA TYR A 209 10.87 -16.41 -11.86
C TYR A 209 9.76 -17.27 -12.46
N CYS A 210 9.48 -18.40 -11.82
CA CYS A 210 8.28 -19.19 -12.07
C CYS A 210 7.63 -19.67 -10.78
N THR A 211 6.30 -19.88 -10.86
CA THR A 211 5.52 -20.61 -9.87
C THR A 211 5.40 -22.08 -10.29
N MET A 212 5.18 -22.95 -9.33
CA MET A 212 5.07 -24.38 -9.55
C MET A 212 3.65 -24.87 -9.18
N ASP A 213 3.13 -25.81 -9.95
CA ASP A 213 1.91 -26.52 -9.59
C ASP A 213 2.19 -27.56 -8.47
N SER A 214 1.14 -28.20 -7.97
CA SER A 214 1.25 -29.23 -6.93
C SER A 214 2.04 -30.47 -7.35
N ASP A 215 2.29 -30.66 -8.64
CA ASP A 215 3.03 -31.74 -9.25
C ASP A 215 4.52 -31.34 -9.54
N GLY A 216 4.87 -30.08 -9.25
CA GLY A 216 6.22 -29.54 -9.44
C GLY A 216 6.54 -29.13 -10.89
N ASN A 217 5.53 -28.91 -11.72
CA ASN A 217 5.75 -28.35 -13.06
C ASN A 217 5.57 -26.82 -13.01
N SER A 218 6.30 -26.10 -13.87
CA SER A 218 6.14 -24.65 -13.99
C SER A 218 4.72 -24.31 -14.45
N GLU A 219 4.02 -23.49 -13.67
CA GLU A 219 2.65 -23.05 -13.93
C GLU A 219 2.65 -21.67 -14.59
N GLU A 220 3.28 -20.69 -13.96
CA GLU A 220 3.40 -19.33 -14.48
C GLU A 220 4.85 -18.86 -14.42
N SER A 221 5.22 -17.99 -15.34
CA SER A 221 6.52 -17.34 -15.37
C SER A 221 6.36 -15.83 -15.41
N GLY A 222 7.23 -15.11 -14.71
CA GLY A 222 7.19 -13.66 -14.65
C GLY A 222 8.58 -13.05 -14.51
N THR A 223 8.61 -11.74 -14.57
CA THR A 223 9.82 -10.95 -14.36
C THR A 223 9.54 -9.87 -13.34
N LEU A 224 10.27 -9.88 -12.24
CA LEU A 224 10.30 -8.82 -11.25
C LEU A 224 11.51 -7.92 -11.51
N VAL A 225 11.30 -6.63 -11.60
CA VAL A 225 12.37 -5.63 -11.71
C VAL A 225 12.28 -4.69 -10.52
N LEU A 226 13.37 -4.59 -9.77
CA LEU A 226 13.51 -3.69 -8.64
C LEU A 226 14.59 -2.67 -8.96
N HIS A 227 14.24 -1.39 -8.90
CA HIS A 227 15.17 -0.27 -8.95
C HIS A 227 15.37 0.26 -7.54
N LEU A 228 16.62 0.33 -7.09
CA LEU A 228 16.97 0.78 -5.76
C LEU A 228 17.95 1.94 -5.86
N SER A 229 17.65 3.00 -5.17
CA SER A 229 18.51 4.16 -5.02
C SER A 229 18.31 4.77 -3.64
N ARG A 230 19.38 5.34 -3.10
CA ARG A 230 19.27 6.19 -1.92
C ARG A 230 18.79 7.56 -2.35
N ASN A 231 18.03 8.23 -1.49
CA ASN A 231 17.61 9.61 -1.77
C ASN A 231 18.86 10.50 -1.97
N PRO A 232 19.04 11.14 -3.15
CA PRO A 232 20.23 11.89 -3.46
C PRO A 232 20.47 13.10 -2.53
N GLU A 233 19.41 13.74 -2.02
CA GLU A 233 19.53 14.87 -1.10
C GLU A 233 20.01 14.41 0.28
N GLU A 234 19.47 13.29 0.78
CA GLU A 234 19.90 12.71 2.05
C GLU A 234 21.33 12.20 1.98
N LEU A 235 21.69 11.54 0.86
CA LEU A 235 23.05 11.08 0.61
C LEU A 235 24.04 12.25 0.59
N ALA A 236 23.72 13.32 -0.14
CA ALA A 236 24.57 14.52 -0.19
C ALA A 236 24.70 15.20 1.18
N ALA A 237 23.62 15.24 1.96
CA ALA A 237 23.65 15.78 3.32
C ALA A 237 24.55 14.95 4.26
N TYR A 238 24.43 13.62 4.16
CA TYR A 238 25.27 12.68 4.92
C TYR A 238 26.76 12.84 4.56
N GLU A 239 27.09 12.85 3.26
CA GLU A 239 28.47 13.02 2.79
C GLU A 239 29.08 14.35 3.26
N GLN A 240 28.31 15.44 3.21
CA GLN A 240 28.76 16.75 3.70
C GLN A 240 29.01 16.77 5.21
N ALA A 241 28.18 16.08 6.00
CA ALA A 241 28.37 15.97 7.43
C ALA A 241 29.64 15.16 7.78
N VAL A 242 29.88 14.07 7.03
CA VAL A 242 31.09 13.26 7.17
C VAL A 242 32.34 14.07 6.81
N GLU A 243 32.33 14.84 5.70
CA GLU A 243 33.46 15.69 5.30
C GLU A 243 33.76 16.78 6.30
N LYS A 244 32.75 17.29 7.03
CA LYS A 244 32.91 18.32 8.05
C LYS A 244 33.29 17.78 9.42
N GLU A 245 33.41 16.46 9.57
CA GLU A 245 33.69 15.78 10.84
C GLU A 245 32.66 16.19 11.94
N GLU A 246 31.38 16.32 11.58
CA GLU A 246 30.32 16.67 12.53
C GLU A 246 30.17 15.55 13.58
N ASP A 247 30.03 15.93 14.86
CA ASP A 247 29.91 14.98 15.98
C ASP A 247 28.55 14.21 15.95
N ASP A 248 27.52 14.76 15.27
CA ASP A 248 26.18 14.20 15.15
C ASP A 248 25.85 14.00 13.65
N LEU A 249 26.20 12.83 13.13
CA LEU A 249 25.95 12.50 11.74
C LEU A 249 24.46 12.18 11.51
N PRO A 250 23.87 12.61 10.38
CA PRO A 250 22.54 12.14 9.97
C PRO A 250 22.51 10.61 9.88
N GLU A 251 21.32 10.04 9.93
CA GLU A 251 21.17 8.61 9.64
C GLU A 251 21.73 8.29 8.26
N VAL A 252 22.37 7.13 8.13
CA VAL A 252 22.87 6.68 6.83
C VAL A 252 21.66 6.45 5.91
N PRO A 253 21.55 7.12 4.75
CA PRO A 253 20.45 6.91 3.84
C PRO A 253 20.35 5.43 3.43
N CYS A 254 19.16 4.89 3.53
CA CYS A 254 18.87 3.50 3.17
C CYS A 254 18.52 3.40 1.69
#